data_0a57708707f9b77d07251ef3dce2e1b0
#
_entry.id   0a57708707f9b77d07251ef3dce2e1b0
#
_cell.length_a   1.000
_cell.length_b   1.000
_cell.length_c   1.000
_cell.angle_alpha   90.00
_cell.angle_beta   90.00
_cell.angle_gamma   90.00
#
_symmetry.space_group_name_H-M   'P 1'
#
loop_
_entity.id
_entity.type
_entity.pdbx_description
1 polymer ?
#
loop_
_entity_poly.entity_id
_entity_poly.type
_entity_poly.pdbx_seq_one_letter_code
_entity_poly.pdbx_strand_id
1 'polypeptide(L)'
;MTKAELVGFMAKKAGIPKGKAEGALNAFTDAVTGTLKKGSKLALTGFGTFSVSNRKARMGRNPQTGAQIKIKATKVPKFTAGKSLKEAVGGKKK
;
A
#
# COMPACT_ATOMS: atom_id res chain seq x y z
N MET A 1 -4.75 -1.25 14.27
CA MET A 1 -3.89 -2.45 14.32
C MET A 1 -2.45 -2.09 13.99
N THR A 2 -1.53 -2.55 14.81
CA THR A 2 -0.13 -2.31 14.56
C THR A 2 0.49 -3.49 13.82
N LYS A 3 1.75 -3.32 13.39
CA LYS A 3 2.46 -4.42 12.73
C LYS A 3 2.54 -5.64 13.64
N ALA A 4 2.83 -5.43 14.92
CA ALA A 4 2.94 -6.54 15.87
C ALA A 4 1.62 -7.28 16.02
N GLU A 5 0.52 -6.54 16.08
CA GLU A 5 -0.80 -7.13 16.17
C GLU A 5 -1.15 -7.91 14.90
N LEU A 6 -0.76 -7.36 13.75
CA LEU A 6 -0.98 -8.02 12.48
C LEU A 6 -0.20 -9.33 12.40
N VAL A 7 1.06 -9.32 12.84
CA VAL A 7 1.88 -10.53 12.84
C VAL A 7 1.23 -11.60 13.72
N GLY A 8 0.74 -11.21 14.91
CA GLY A 8 0.07 -12.14 15.79
C GLY A 8 -1.18 -12.73 15.15
N PHE A 9 -1.96 -11.88 14.48
CA PHE A 9 -3.16 -12.34 13.79
C PHE A 9 -2.81 -13.33 12.68
N MET A 10 -1.79 -12.99 11.88
CA MET A 10 -1.36 -13.85 10.78
C MET A 10 -0.86 -15.20 11.29
N ALA A 11 -0.07 -15.17 12.37
CA ALA A 11 0.48 -16.40 12.92
C ALA A 11 -0.64 -17.33 13.36
N LYS A 12 -1.63 -16.78 14.04
CA LYS A 12 -2.75 -17.56 14.53
C LYS A 12 -3.61 -18.07 13.38
N LYS A 13 -3.89 -17.21 12.42
CA LYS A 13 -4.74 -17.56 11.30
C LYS A 13 -4.11 -18.62 10.40
N ALA A 14 -2.81 -18.51 10.18
CA ALA A 14 -2.09 -19.43 9.31
C ALA A 14 -1.56 -20.66 10.04
N GLY A 15 -1.61 -20.66 11.37
CA GLY A 15 -1.11 -21.79 12.16
C GLY A 15 0.41 -21.88 12.14
N ILE A 16 1.10 -20.75 12.14
CA ILE A 16 2.56 -20.72 12.08
C ILE A 16 3.10 -19.87 13.24
N PRO A 17 4.38 -20.06 13.61
CA PRO A 17 4.99 -19.23 14.65
C PRO A 17 5.05 -17.76 14.25
N LYS A 18 5.05 -16.88 15.24
CA LYS A 18 5.09 -15.44 14.99
C LYS A 18 6.32 -15.03 14.19
N GLY A 19 7.47 -15.65 14.44
CA GLY A 19 8.67 -15.35 13.68
C GLY A 19 8.52 -15.59 12.20
N LYS A 20 7.86 -16.71 11.85
CA LYS A 20 7.62 -17.00 10.45
C LYS A 20 6.57 -16.07 9.86
N ALA A 21 5.55 -15.71 10.64
CA ALA A 21 4.54 -14.77 10.19
C ALA A 21 5.17 -13.40 9.92
N GLU A 22 6.06 -12.97 10.78
CA GLU A 22 6.75 -11.69 10.58
C GLU A 22 7.62 -11.74 9.34
N GLY A 23 8.35 -12.84 9.13
CA GLY A 23 9.14 -13.01 7.93
C GLY A 23 8.30 -12.98 6.67
N ALA A 24 7.13 -13.63 6.72
CA ALA A 24 6.22 -13.62 5.58
C ALA A 24 5.70 -12.23 5.29
N LEU A 25 5.36 -11.49 6.33
CA LEU A 25 4.87 -10.12 6.15
C LEU A 25 5.98 -9.22 5.59
N ASN A 26 7.20 -9.36 6.09
CA ASN A 26 8.32 -8.59 5.58
C ASN A 26 8.58 -8.92 4.10
N ALA A 27 8.51 -10.19 3.75
CA ALA A 27 8.67 -10.61 2.36
C ALA A 27 7.60 -10.00 1.47
N PHE A 28 6.36 -9.95 1.97
CA PHE A 28 5.26 -9.37 1.23
C PHE A 28 5.49 -7.87 1.00
N THR A 29 5.84 -7.14 2.05
CA THR A 29 6.07 -5.70 1.89
C THR A 29 7.26 -5.41 0.99
N ASP A 30 8.31 -6.25 1.07
CA ASP A 30 9.45 -6.12 0.17
C ASP A 30 9.04 -6.37 -1.28
N ALA A 31 8.17 -7.35 -1.51
CA ALA A 31 7.69 -7.64 -2.85
C ALA A 31 6.87 -6.47 -3.40
N VAL A 32 6.01 -5.89 -2.57
CA VAL A 32 5.23 -4.73 -2.98
C VAL A 32 6.14 -3.57 -3.33
N THR A 33 7.09 -3.27 -2.44
CA THR A 33 8.03 -2.17 -2.65
C THR A 33 8.83 -2.36 -3.94
N GLY A 34 9.37 -3.56 -4.13
CA GLY A 34 10.17 -3.85 -5.32
C GLY A 34 9.38 -3.76 -6.61
N THR A 35 8.16 -4.29 -6.57
CA THR A 35 7.29 -4.25 -7.74
C THR A 35 6.94 -2.83 -8.12
N LEU A 36 6.59 -2.01 -7.13
CA LEU A 36 6.22 -0.63 -7.39
C LEU A 36 7.41 0.22 -7.82
N LYS A 37 8.59 -0.08 -7.31
CA LYS A 37 9.80 0.63 -7.74
C LYS A 37 10.06 0.44 -9.23
N LYS A 38 9.70 -0.72 -9.75
CA LYS A 38 9.85 -1.00 -11.18
C LYS A 38 8.73 -0.40 -12.01
N GLY A 39 7.73 0.19 -11.37
CA GLY A 39 6.59 0.74 -12.06
C GLY A 39 5.55 -0.30 -12.43
N SER A 40 5.65 -1.47 -11.87
CA SER A 40 4.71 -2.54 -12.15
C SER A 40 3.57 -2.55 -11.13
N LYS A 41 2.57 -3.35 -11.41
CA LYS A 41 1.43 -3.52 -10.51
C LYS A 41 1.55 -4.85 -9.79
N LEU A 42 1.00 -4.91 -8.60
CA LEU A 42 0.88 -6.15 -7.85
C LEU A 42 -0.59 -6.35 -7.52
N ALA A 43 -1.21 -7.30 -8.17
CA ALA A 43 -2.64 -7.55 -8.01
C ALA A 43 -2.88 -8.74 -7.09
N LEU A 44 -3.76 -8.54 -6.11
CA LEU A 44 -4.19 -9.61 -5.21
C LEU A 44 -5.66 -9.86 -5.46
N THR A 45 -5.95 -10.96 -6.14
CA THR A 45 -7.33 -11.30 -6.49
C THR A 45 -8.19 -11.38 -5.23
N GLY A 46 -9.30 -10.66 -5.25
CA GLY A 46 -10.22 -10.65 -4.12
C GLY A 46 -9.85 -9.67 -3.03
N PHE A 47 -8.69 -9.01 -3.14
CA PHE A 47 -8.28 -8.05 -2.11
C PHE A 47 -8.09 -6.66 -2.70
N GLY A 48 -7.22 -6.52 -3.68
CA GLY A 48 -6.96 -5.23 -4.28
C GLY A 48 -5.71 -5.24 -5.12
N THR A 49 -5.35 -4.08 -5.63
CA THR A 49 -4.20 -3.93 -6.50
C THR A 49 -3.32 -2.80 -6.02
N PHE A 50 -2.04 -3.08 -5.86
CA PHE A 50 -1.04 -2.04 -5.61
C PHE A 50 -0.49 -1.58 -6.95
N SER A 51 -0.42 -0.28 -7.15
CA SER A 51 0.03 0.28 -8.41
C SER A 51 0.83 1.54 -8.17
N VAL A 52 1.33 2.10 -9.26
CA VAL A 52 2.10 3.33 -9.19
C VAL A 52 1.40 4.37 -10.05
N SER A 53 1.25 5.55 -9.48
CA SER A 53 0.74 6.70 -10.20
C SER A 53 1.89 7.66 -10.44
N ASN A 54 2.08 8.05 -11.69
CA ASN A 54 3.11 9.02 -12.04
C ASN A 54 2.53 10.42 -11.94
N ARG A 55 3.19 11.25 -11.15
CA ARG A 55 2.80 12.66 -11.07
C ARG A 55 3.78 13.48 -11.89
N LYS A 56 3.24 14.27 -12.80
CA LYS A 56 4.08 15.12 -13.63
C LYS A 56 4.67 16.27 -12.82
N ALA A 57 5.82 16.76 -13.28
CA ALA A 57 6.39 17.96 -12.67
C ALA A 57 5.42 19.11 -12.80
N ARG A 58 5.33 19.92 -11.76
CA ARG A 58 4.42 21.06 -11.76
C ARG A 58 4.96 22.15 -10.86
N MET A 59 4.36 23.32 -10.95
CA MET A 59 4.68 24.42 -10.06
C MET A 59 3.74 24.35 -8.87
N GLY A 60 4.33 24.44 -7.69
CA GLY A 60 3.57 24.52 -6.48
C GLY A 60 3.84 25.83 -5.79
N ARG A 61 3.24 26.01 -4.63
CA ARG A 61 3.44 27.25 -3.86
C ARG A 61 3.78 26.89 -2.42
N ASN A 62 4.80 27.52 -1.90
CA ASN A 62 5.17 27.35 -0.51
C ASN A 62 4.15 28.07 0.36
N PRO A 63 3.42 27.35 1.21
CA PRO A 63 2.37 27.99 2.01
C PRO A 63 2.90 29.00 3.03
N GLN A 64 4.17 28.90 3.42
CA GLN A 64 4.73 29.81 4.40
C GLN A 64 5.23 31.10 3.79
N THR A 65 5.84 31.03 2.61
CA THR A 65 6.43 32.19 1.99
C THR A 65 5.64 32.69 0.79
N GLY A 66 4.74 31.86 0.26
CA GLY A 66 4.01 32.19 -0.93
C GLY A 66 4.83 32.08 -2.21
N ALA A 67 6.10 31.72 -2.09
CA ALA A 67 6.97 31.57 -3.24
C ALA A 67 6.59 30.34 -4.05
N GLN A 68 6.74 30.44 -5.36
CA GLN A 68 6.53 29.29 -6.23
C GLN A 68 7.70 28.35 -6.15
N ILE A 69 7.40 27.06 -6.10
CA ILE A 69 8.43 26.03 -6.09
C ILE A 69 8.13 25.03 -7.18
N LYS A 70 9.18 24.48 -7.75
CA LYS A 70 9.05 23.47 -8.80
C LYS A 70 8.96 22.10 -8.13
N ILE A 71 7.85 21.42 -8.35
CA ILE A 71 7.65 20.07 -7.84
C ILE A 71 8.02 19.09 -8.93
N LYS A 72 9.03 18.26 -8.63
CA LYS A 72 9.51 17.30 -9.61
C LYS A 72 8.49 16.20 -9.86
N ALA A 73 8.58 15.60 -11.04
CA ALA A 73 7.79 14.42 -11.35
C ALA A 73 8.17 13.31 -10.37
N THR A 74 7.17 12.65 -9.82
CA THR A 74 7.40 11.58 -8.87
C THR A 74 6.46 10.42 -9.13
N LYS A 75 6.84 9.27 -8.62
CA LYS A 75 5.99 8.09 -8.62
C LYS A 75 5.40 7.95 -7.24
N VAL A 76 4.09 7.75 -7.17
CA VAL A 76 3.37 7.62 -5.91
C VAL A 76 2.72 6.26 -5.85
N PRO A 77 2.97 5.48 -4.80
CA PRO A 77 2.29 4.19 -4.65
C PRO A 77 0.80 4.40 -4.40
N LYS A 78 0.02 3.51 -4.96
CA LYS A 78 -1.42 3.60 -4.87
C LYS A 78 -2.00 2.23 -4.60
N PHE A 79 -3.06 2.18 -3.80
CA PHE A 79 -3.77 0.94 -3.55
C PHE A 79 -5.22 1.12 -3.98
N THR A 80 -5.69 0.22 -4.85
CA THR A 80 -7.07 0.20 -5.27
C THR A 80 -7.73 -1.02 -4.67
N ALA A 81 -8.71 -0.80 -3.80
CA ALA A 81 -9.40 -1.89 -3.14
C ALA A 81 -10.19 -2.70 -4.16
N GLY A 82 -10.15 -4.00 -4.02
CA GLY A 82 -10.95 -4.88 -4.84
C GLY A 82 -12.41 -4.84 -4.43
N LYS A 83 -13.26 -5.37 -5.28
CA LYS A 83 -14.69 -5.36 -5.01
C LYS A 83 -15.02 -6.04 -3.69
N SER A 84 -14.45 -7.21 -3.45
CA SER A 84 -14.72 -7.94 -2.22
C SER A 84 -14.31 -7.17 -0.98
N LEU A 85 -13.16 -6.51 -1.05
CA LEU A 85 -12.68 -5.73 0.09
C LEU A 85 -13.57 -4.51 0.32
N LYS A 86 -13.97 -3.84 -0.76
CA LYS A 86 -14.85 -2.68 -0.63
C LYS A 86 -16.16 -3.05 0.02
N GLU A 87 -16.73 -4.18 -0.38
CA GLU A 87 -17.99 -4.65 0.16
C GLU A 87 -17.86 -5.03 1.63
N ALA A 88 -16.73 -5.65 1.98
CA ALA A 88 -16.51 -6.06 3.36
C ALA A 88 -16.38 -4.86 4.29
N VAL A 89 -15.75 -3.79 3.81
CA VAL A 89 -15.51 -2.60 4.63
C VAL A 89 -16.67 -1.62 4.58
N GLY A 90 -17.15 -1.34 3.37
CA GLY A 90 -18.20 -0.35 3.16
C GLY A 90 -19.58 -0.90 3.42
N GLY A 91 -19.63 -2.09 3.46
CA GLY A 91 -20.73 -2.69 3.82
C GLY A 91 -21.89 -2.66 3.18
N LYS A 92 -21.90 -2.92 3.18
CA LYS A 92 -22.94 -3.21 3.13
C LYS A 92 -23.78 -3.00 4.08
N LYS A 93 -23.70 -2.60 4.53
CA LYS A 93 -24.17 -2.31 5.31
C LYS A 93 -24.98 -2.33 5.41
N LYS A 94 -25.06 -2.48 5.26
CA LYS A 94 -25.52 -2.59 5.19
C LYS A 94 -25.86 -2.74 5.32
#